data_e3ea71f102015fa18e782c170d073194
#
_entry.id   e3ea71f102015fa18e782c170d073194
#
_cell.length_a   1.000
_cell.length_b   1.000
_cell.length_c   1.000
_cell.angle_alpha   90.00
_cell.angle_beta   90.00
_cell.angle_gamma   90.00
#
_symmetry.space_group_name_H-M   'P 1'
#
loop_
_entity.id
_entity.type
_entity.pdbx_description
1 polymer ?
#
loop_
_entity_poly.entity_id
_entity_poly.type
_entity_poly.pdbx_seq_one_letter_code
_entity_poly.pdbx_strand_id
1 'polypeptide(L)'
;MGFARTCSVALVGVEGVLVEVQADLEPGVAAFTLVGLPDKSLSESRDRVRAAVVNSGGEWPQKKLTVGLSPASVPKAGSGFDLAVASAVLGAAERIDPRVLADIVMIGELGLDGRVRPVRGILPAVLAAADAGYTQVVVPECAAAEAALVPGVSVLGVRSLRQLIAVLADEPVPEEEPDAPGRPDPLLAGLRMPGTGSATGMHSVGAAQHDQGHDLADVVGQTSARTAVEVAAAGGHHLFLEGPPGAGKTMLAERLPAVLPPLTRQDSLEVTAVHSVAGLLPPGKPLIDVAPYCAPHHSATMQSLVGGGPGIARPGAVSLAHRGVLFLDEAPEFHSQTLDALRQPLESGHVVIARSAGVVRFPARFLMVLAANPCPCGRFSQRDSLCDCPPSAIRRYQSRLSGPLLDRVDLRVEVDAVTRAQLTDPGARGESTATVADRVREARQRAAVRLAGTPWATNSEVPGRELRSRFHAVAGAMDDAERNLERGVLTARGIDRVLRVAWTVADLVGHDRPDAGDVALALQLRTGVPRGVPMAIGALA
;
A
#
# COMPACT_ATOMS: atom_id res chain seq x y z
N MET A 1 48.32 6.07 -7.44
CA MET A 1 47.23 5.73 -6.50
C MET A 1 45.94 6.15 -7.19
N GLY A 2 45.04 5.25 -7.44
CA GLY A 2 43.76 5.55 -8.07
C GLY A 2 42.66 5.58 -7.02
N PHE A 3 41.91 6.69 -6.90
CA PHE A 3 40.76 6.83 -6.02
C PHE A 3 39.56 7.35 -6.79
N ALA A 4 38.41 6.75 -6.59
CA ALA A 4 37.14 7.25 -7.11
C ALA A 4 36.02 7.02 -6.09
N ARG A 5 34.98 7.84 -6.23
CA ARG A 5 33.77 7.71 -5.42
C ARG A 5 32.52 7.92 -6.27
N THR A 6 31.47 7.27 -5.90
CA THR A 6 30.11 7.46 -6.43
C THR A 6 29.12 7.22 -5.30
N CYS A 7 27.83 7.33 -5.55
CA CYS A 7 26.80 7.08 -4.57
C CYS A 7 25.83 5.99 -5.02
N SER A 8 25.25 5.31 -4.03
CA SER A 8 24.10 4.43 -4.20
C SER A 8 23.13 4.65 -3.03
N VAL A 9 22.05 3.88 -2.94
CA VAL A 9 21.05 4.01 -1.89
C VAL A 9 20.79 2.66 -1.23
N ALA A 10 20.84 2.64 0.10
CA ALA A 10 20.35 1.54 0.93
C ALA A 10 18.90 1.80 1.30
N LEU A 11 18.02 0.80 1.17
CA LEU A 11 16.63 0.91 1.57
C LEU A 11 16.39 0.26 2.94
N VAL A 12 15.75 1.01 3.82
CA VAL A 12 15.22 0.53 5.10
C VAL A 12 13.70 0.70 5.08
N GLY A 13 12.98 -0.32 4.63
CA GLY A 13 11.57 -0.21 4.30
C GLY A 13 11.34 0.59 3.02
N VAL A 14 10.63 1.71 3.11
CA VAL A 14 10.44 2.68 2.02
C VAL A 14 11.34 3.90 2.16
N GLU A 15 12.17 3.95 3.19
CA GLU A 15 13.10 5.06 3.42
C GLU A 15 14.46 4.71 2.79
N GLY A 16 14.98 5.61 1.95
CA GLY A 16 16.30 5.47 1.35
C GLY A 16 17.36 6.23 2.15
N VAL A 17 18.54 5.64 2.28
CA VAL A 17 19.71 6.26 2.89
C VAL A 17 20.85 6.23 1.88
N LEU A 18 21.41 7.39 1.57
CA LEU A 18 22.58 7.49 0.70
C LEU A 18 23.77 6.72 1.26
N VAL A 19 24.41 6.00 0.37
CA VAL A 19 25.63 5.26 0.63
C VAL A 19 26.70 5.70 -0.36
N GLU A 20 27.75 6.34 0.15
CA GLU A 20 28.93 6.63 -0.64
C GLU A 20 29.72 5.36 -0.87
N VAL A 21 30.05 5.08 -2.13
CA VAL A 21 30.83 3.93 -2.57
C VAL A 21 32.18 4.46 -3.02
N GLN A 22 33.23 4.14 -2.28
CA GLN A 22 34.61 4.56 -2.53
C GLN A 22 35.43 3.36 -3.01
N ALA A 23 36.26 3.54 -4.01
CA ALA A 23 37.24 2.55 -4.43
C ALA A 23 38.65 3.14 -4.38
N ASP A 24 39.56 2.43 -3.73
CA ASP A 24 40.97 2.81 -3.60
C ASP A 24 41.88 1.70 -4.14
N LEU A 25 42.78 2.08 -5.06
CA LEU A 25 43.76 1.20 -5.68
C LEU A 25 45.17 1.53 -5.19
N GLU A 26 45.72 0.61 -4.37
CA GLU A 26 47.06 0.71 -3.85
C GLU A 26 48.04 -0.25 -4.57
N PRO A 27 49.34 0.10 -4.64
CA PRO A 27 50.36 -0.85 -5.05
C PRO A 27 50.40 -2.04 -4.07
N GLY A 28 50.51 -3.24 -4.57
CA GLY A 28 50.58 -4.44 -3.72
C GLY A 28 50.10 -5.70 -4.43
N VAL A 29 50.02 -6.79 -3.67
CA VAL A 29 49.47 -8.06 -4.14
C VAL A 29 47.97 -7.88 -4.43
N ALA A 30 47.54 -8.41 -5.58
CA ALA A 30 46.14 -8.36 -6.02
C ALA A 30 45.21 -8.92 -4.92
N ALA A 31 44.40 -8.06 -4.33
CA ALA A 31 43.44 -8.40 -3.29
C ALA A 31 42.21 -7.51 -3.44
N PHE A 32 41.03 -8.01 -3.06
CA PHE A 32 39.80 -7.24 -2.99
C PHE A 32 39.25 -7.29 -1.56
N THR A 33 39.01 -6.13 -1.00
CA THR A 33 38.42 -5.99 0.33
C THR A 33 37.19 -5.09 0.25
N LEU A 34 36.05 -5.52 0.81
CA LEU A 34 34.83 -4.75 0.94
C LEU A 34 34.59 -4.40 2.41
N VAL A 35 34.43 -3.11 2.71
CA VAL A 35 34.29 -2.58 4.09
C VAL A 35 32.98 -1.79 4.21
N GLY A 36 32.30 -1.82 5.36
CA GLY A 36 31.11 -1.00 5.64
C GLY A 36 29.83 -1.79 5.89
N LEU A 37 29.91 -2.91 6.61
CA LEU A 37 28.79 -3.78 6.99
C LEU A 37 27.98 -4.32 5.79
N PRO A 38 28.64 -4.95 4.79
CA PRO A 38 27.92 -5.62 3.73
C PRO A 38 27.19 -6.86 4.27
N ASP A 39 25.98 -7.13 3.74
CA ASP A 39 25.32 -8.41 3.95
C ASP A 39 25.99 -9.53 3.14
N LYS A 40 25.49 -10.76 3.27
CA LYS A 40 26.03 -11.91 2.53
C LYS A 40 25.91 -11.72 1.01
N SER A 41 24.78 -11.19 0.51
CA SER A 41 24.55 -10.96 -0.91
C SER A 41 25.50 -9.91 -1.49
N LEU A 42 25.77 -8.85 -0.74
CA LEU A 42 26.72 -7.81 -1.14
C LEU A 42 28.18 -8.29 -1.01
N SER A 43 28.47 -9.20 -0.08
CA SER A 43 29.81 -9.83 0.00
C SER A 43 30.13 -10.68 -1.24
N GLU A 44 29.10 -11.22 -1.91
CA GLU A 44 29.22 -11.95 -3.19
C GLU A 44 29.36 -11.01 -4.42
N SER A 45 29.15 -9.70 -4.25
CA SER A 45 29.22 -8.72 -5.35
C SER A 45 30.59 -8.68 -6.02
N ARG A 46 31.68 -9.00 -5.27
CA ARG A 46 33.04 -9.07 -5.80
C ARG A 46 33.11 -9.90 -7.10
N ASP A 47 32.59 -11.11 -7.04
CA ASP A 47 32.74 -12.05 -8.15
C ASP A 47 31.81 -11.66 -9.31
N ARG A 48 30.62 -11.13 -9.01
CA ARG A 48 29.71 -10.57 -10.04
C ARG A 48 30.31 -9.34 -10.71
N VAL A 49 30.78 -8.36 -9.95
CA VAL A 49 31.37 -7.12 -10.47
C VAL A 49 32.62 -7.42 -11.30
N ARG A 50 33.51 -8.30 -10.81
CA ARG A 50 34.70 -8.71 -11.55
C ARG A 50 34.35 -9.34 -12.91
N ALA A 51 33.44 -10.29 -12.89
CA ALA A 51 33.00 -10.95 -14.14
C ALA A 51 32.34 -9.95 -15.10
N ALA A 52 31.46 -9.07 -14.58
CA ALA A 52 30.81 -8.05 -15.38
C ALA A 52 31.79 -7.07 -16.01
N VAL A 53 32.81 -6.60 -15.29
CA VAL A 53 33.85 -5.71 -15.82
C VAL A 53 34.62 -6.40 -16.95
N VAL A 54 35.08 -7.64 -16.75
CA VAL A 54 35.84 -8.39 -17.76
C VAL A 54 34.98 -8.67 -18.99
N ASN A 55 33.75 -9.13 -18.80
CA ASN A 55 32.84 -9.45 -19.91
C ASN A 55 32.31 -8.20 -20.65
N SER A 56 32.42 -7.03 -20.03
CA SER A 56 32.13 -5.73 -20.67
C SER A 56 33.34 -5.14 -21.43
N GLY A 57 34.45 -5.87 -21.55
CA GLY A 57 35.65 -5.43 -22.24
C GLY A 57 36.59 -4.57 -21.39
N GLY A 58 36.35 -4.47 -20.08
CA GLY A 58 37.25 -3.81 -19.12
C GLY A 58 38.31 -4.75 -18.56
N GLU A 59 39.42 -4.19 -18.09
CA GLU A 59 40.46 -4.93 -17.36
C GLU A 59 40.20 -4.84 -15.85
N TRP A 60 40.27 -6.00 -15.17
CA TRP A 60 40.19 -6.02 -13.71
C TRP A 60 41.56 -5.64 -13.11
N PRO A 61 41.62 -4.62 -12.19
CA PRO A 61 42.89 -4.18 -11.66
C PRO A 61 43.66 -5.29 -10.93
N GLN A 62 44.93 -5.50 -11.30
CA GLN A 62 45.85 -6.46 -10.66
C GLN A 62 46.64 -5.77 -9.53
N LYS A 63 45.90 -5.05 -8.66
CA LYS A 63 46.44 -4.28 -7.50
C LYS A 63 45.62 -4.58 -6.26
N LYS A 64 46.04 -4.09 -5.11
CA LYS A 64 45.24 -4.13 -3.90
C LYS A 64 44.08 -3.13 -4.05
N LEU A 65 42.85 -3.65 -4.10
CA LEU A 65 41.61 -2.87 -4.24
C LEU A 65 40.80 -2.94 -2.94
N THR A 66 40.52 -1.78 -2.35
CA THR A 66 39.64 -1.64 -1.21
C THR A 66 38.39 -0.86 -1.62
N VAL A 67 37.20 -1.44 -1.40
CA VAL A 67 35.92 -0.77 -1.62
C VAL A 67 35.28 -0.47 -0.26
N GLY A 68 35.04 0.81 0.01
CA GLY A 68 34.41 1.31 1.24
C GLY A 68 32.96 1.72 0.97
N LEU A 69 32.05 1.35 1.88
CA LEU A 69 30.65 1.74 1.85
C LEU A 69 30.32 2.56 3.10
N SER A 70 30.08 3.86 2.93
CA SER A 70 29.83 4.80 4.03
C SER A 70 28.38 5.35 4.01
N PRO A 71 27.71 5.50 5.17
CA PRO A 71 28.17 5.29 6.54
C PRO A 71 28.14 3.80 6.95
N ALA A 72 29.08 3.38 7.78
CA ALA A 72 29.15 1.99 8.25
C ALA A 72 27.98 1.56 9.17
N SER A 73 27.27 2.53 9.77
CA SER A 73 26.15 2.27 10.68
C SER A 73 24.88 1.77 10.00
N VAL A 74 24.74 1.96 8.68
CA VAL A 74 23.55 1.54 7.91
C VAL A 74 23.76 0.14 7.35
N PRO A 75 22.87 -0.82 7.58
CA PRO A 75 22.94 -2.13 6.93
C PRO A 75 22.81 -2.00 5.42
N LYS A 76 23.76 -2.53 4.66
CA LYS A 76 23.72 -2.60 3.21
C LYS A 76 23.37 -4.01 2.81
N ALA A 77 22.24 -4.15 2.17
CA ALA A 77 21.73 -5.45 1.79
C ALA A 77 21.28 -5.46 0.33
N GLY A 78 21.48 -6.61 -0.31
CA GLY A 78 21.09 -6.84 -1.68
C GLY A 78 22.18 -6.45 -2.70
N SER A 79 21.88 -6.77 -3.96
CA SER A 79 22.78 -6.63 -5.10
C SER A 79 22.71 -5.28 -5.81
N GLY A 80 21.84 -4.38 -5.35
CA GLY A 80 21.61 -3.06 -5.98
C GLY A 80 22.82 -2.11 -5.99
N PHE A 81 23.88 -2.46 -5.28
CA PHE A 81 25.14 -1.70 -5.21
C PHE A 81 26.14 -2.08 -6.30
N ASP A 82 25.93 -3.20 -7.00
CA ASP A 82 26.92 -3.75 -7.92
C ASP A 82 27.34 -2.74 -8.99
N LEU A 83 26.38 -1.98 -9.54
CA LEU A 83 26.64 -0.96 -10.55
C LEU A 83 27.53 0.17 -10.00
N ALA A 84 27.25 0.65 -8.79
CA ALA A 84 28.04 1.68 -8.12
C ALA A 84 29.46 1.18 -7.78
N VAL A 85 29.58 -0.05 -7.30
CA VAL A 85 30.88 -0.69 -7.01
C VAL A 85 31.71 -0.83 -8.28
N ALA A 86 31.11 -1.33 -9.38
CA ALA A 86 31.80 -1.45 -10.66
C ALA A 86 32.31 -0.10 -11.17
N SER A 87 31.44 0.93 -11.12
CA SER A 87 31.78 2.27 -11.57
C SER A 87 32.88 2.91 -10.73
N ALA A 88 32.84 2.77 -9.41
CA ALA A 88 33.91 3.26 -8.53
C ALA A 88 35.24 2.56 -8.82
N VAL A 89 35.24 1.24 -9.07
CA VAL A 89 36.46 0.47 -9.45
C VAL A 89 37.01 0.94 -10.78
N LEU A 90 36.15 1.15 -11.79
CA LEU A 90 36.53 1.64 -13.11
C LEU A 90 37.05 3.08 -13.06
N GLY A 91 36.46 3.92 -12.20
CA GLY A 91 36.95 5.27 -11.94
C GLY A 91 38.32 5.28 -11.26
N ALA A 92 38.54 4.42 -10.25
CA ALA A 92 39.85 4.28 -9.60
C ALA A 92 40.92 3.72 -10.55
N ALA A 93 40.49 2.94 -11.57
CA ALA A 93 41.36 2.46 -12.67
C ALA A 93 41.52 3.49 -13.82
N GLU A 94 41.00 4.70 -13.66
CA GLU A 94 41.07 5.81 -14.66
C GLU A 94 40.40 5.46 -16.01
N ARG A 95 39.50 4.49 -16.02
CA ARG A 95 38.70 4.13 -17.22
C ARG A 95 37.51 5.07 -17.41
N ILE A 96 36.99 5.64 -16.31
CA ILE A 96 35.95 6.65 -16.25
C ILE A 96 36.49 7.83 -15.43
N ASP A 97 36.19 9.07 -15.82
CA ASP A 97 36.61 10.25 -15.04
C ASP A 97 35.99 10.22 -13.63
N PRO A 98 36.78 10.12 -12.56
CA PRO A 98 36.27 10.08 -11.19
C PRO A 98 35.41 11.30 -10.80
N ARG A 99 35.61 12.45 -11.46
CA ARG A 99 34.85 13.68 -11.19
C ARG A 99 33.40 13.55 -11.66
N VAL A 100 33.16 12.87 -12.78
CA VAL A 100 31.81 12.62 -13.29
C VAL A 100 31.04 11.68 -12.37
N LEU A 101 31.71 10.70 -11.77
CA LEU A 101 31.09 9.73 -10.88
C LEU A 101 30.59 10.32 -9.56
N ALA A 102 31.24 11.38 -9.06
CA ALA A 102 30.98 11.95 -7.75
C ALA A 102 29.55 12.50 -7.58
N ASP A 103 28.94 12.96 -8.68
CA ASP A 103 27.63 13.63 -8.70
C ASP A 103 26.50 12.72 -9.19
N ILE A 104 26.78 11.42 -9.38
CA ILE A 104 25.81 10.44 -9.89
C ILE A 104 25.47 9.42 -8.82
N VAL A 105 24.17 9.12 -8.66
CA VAL A 105 23.71 7.98 -7.88
C VAL A 105 23.44 6.80 -8.81
N MET A 106 24.02 5.64 -8.49
CA MET A 106 23.95 4.44 -9.31
C MET A 106 23.24 3.31 -8.57
N ILE A 107 22.22 2.74 -9.17
CA ILE A 107 21.41 1.69 -8.58
C ILE A 107 21.21 0.58 -9.64
N GLY A 108 21.71 -0.62 -9.37
CA GLY A 108 21.54 -1.74 -10.28
C GLY A 108 22.34 -2.96 -9.86
N GLU A 109 21.81 -4.13 -10.13
CA GLU A 109 22.51 -5.41 -9.97
C GLU A 109 23.23 -5.76 -11.28
N LEU A 110 24.40 -6.33 -11.20
CA LEU A 110 25.15 -6.80 -12.37
C LEU A 110 25.05 -8.32 -12.53
N GLY A 111 24.67 -8.75 -13.73
CA GLY A 111 24.87 -10.12 -14.15
C GLY A 111 26.35 -10.39 -14.46
N LEU A 112 26.75 -11.67 -14.42
CA LEU A 112 28.12 -12.06 -14.80
C LEU A 112 28.46 -11.70 -16.25
N ASP A 113 27.44 -11.60 -17.10
CA ASP A 113 27.52 -11.18 -18.50
C ASP A 113 27.66 -9.66 -18.70
N GLY A 114 27.67 -8.89 -17.64
CA GLY A 114 27.71 -7.43 -17.65
C GLY A 114 26.37 -6.74 -17.87
N ARG A 115 25.25 -7.47 -18.01
CA ARG A 115 23.91 -6.87 -18.09
C ARG A 115 23.50 -6.30 -16.74
N VAL A 116 22.79 -5.16 -16.78
CA VAL A 116 22.21 -4.53 -15.60
C VAL A 116 20.84 -5.14 -15.35
N ARG A 117 20.68 -5.76 -14.19
CA ARG A 117 19.47 -6.45 -13.76
C ARG A 117 18.54 -5.53 -12.95
N PRO A 118 17.21 -5.75 -13.03
CA PRO A 118 16.27 -4.98 -12.26
C PRO A 118 16.46 -5.20 -10.75
N VAL A 119 16.29 -4.12 -9.99
CA VAL A 119 16.27 -4.14 -8.51
C VAL A 119 14.96 -3.56 -8.01
N ARG A 120 14.56 -3.93 -6.79
CA ARG A 120 13.34 -3.44 -6.17
C ARG A 120 13.57 -2.11 -5.48
N GLY A 121 12.53 -1.28 -5.39
CA GLY A 121 12.59 -0.04 -4.63
C GLY A 121 13.31 1.09 -5.35
N ILE A 122 13.25 1.14 -6.68
CA ILE A 122 13.86 2.23 -7.46
C ILE A 122 13.24 3.57 -7.09
N LEU A 123 11.92 3.69 -7.06
CA LEU A 123 11.28 4.97 -6.73
C LEU A 123 11.70 5.53 -5.35
N PRO A 124 11.60 4.79 -4.24
CA PRO A 124 12.06 5.32 -2.95
C PRO A 124 13.56 5.59 -2.90
N ALA A 125 14.38 4.85 -3.64
CA ALA A 125 15.81 5.12 -3.72
C ALA A 125 16.10 6.43 -4.49
N VAL A 126 15.41 6.68 -5.60
CA VAL A 126 15.57 7.92 -6.37
C VAL A 126 14.99 9.13 -5.63
N LEU A 127 13.88 8.95 -4.89
CA LEU A 127 13.36 10.01 -4.00
C LEU A 127 14.41 10.41 -2.95
N ALA A 128 15.05 9.44 -2.29
CA ALA A 128 16.11 9.73 -1.32
C ALA A 128 17.34 10.40 -1.95
N ALA A 129 17.69 10.05 -3.17
CA ALA A 129 18.75 10.72 -3.92
C ALA A 129 18.39 12.19 -4.21
N ALA A 130 17.16 12.46 -4.65
CA ALA A 130 16.66 13.81 -4.91
C ALA A 130 16.63 14.67 -3.63
N ASP A 131 16.12 14.11 -2.53
CA ASP A 131 16.06 14.79 -1.22
C ASP A 131 17.44 15.16 -0.68
N ALA A 132 18.47 14.40 -1.07
CA ALA A 132 19.86 14.70 -0.74
C ALA A 132 20.57 15.64 -1.74
N GLY A 133 19.85 16.13 -2.75
CA GLY A 133 20.33 17.10 -3.71
C GLY A 133 20.99 16.54 -4.97
N TYR A 134 20.94 15.21 -5.18
CA TYR A 134 21.42 14.62 -6.43
C TYR A 134 20.41 14.82 -7.55
N THR A 135 20.91 15.24 -8.71
CA THR A 135 20.11 15.52 -9.90
C THR A 135 20.32 14.49 -11.02
N GLN A 136 21.25 13.56 -10.86
CA GLN A 136 21.57 12.54 -11.86
C GLN A 136 21.54 11.15 -11.22
N VAL A 137 20.76 10.24 -11.82
CA VAL A 137 20.68 8.86 -11.38
C VAL A 137 20.83 7.91 -12.57
N VAL A 138 21.52 6.79 -12.33
CA VAL A 138 21.64 5.67 -13.25
C VAL A 138 20.89 4.48 -12.67
N VAL A 139 19.97 3.93 -13.46
CA VAL A 139 19.13 2.80 -13.07
C VAL A 139 19.05 1.77 -14.19
N PRO A 140 18.60 0.52 -13.93
CA PRO A 140 18.27 -0.41 -14.98
C PRO A 140 17.26 0.20 -15.97
N GLU A 141 17.42 -0.01 -17.27
CA GLU A 141 16.54 0.58 -18.31
C GLU A 141 15.06 0.28 -18.06
N CYS A 142 14.72 -0.96 -17.67
CA CYS A 142 13.35 -1.36 -17.36
C CYS A 142 12.70 -0.58 -16.20
N ALA A 143 13.51 0.06 -15.33
CA ALA A 143 13.07 0.87 -14.21
C ALA A 143 13.18 2.39 -14.47
N ALA A 144 13.64 2.81 -15.67
CA ALA A 144 13.81 4.23 -15.98
C ALA A 144 12.49 5.02 -15.91
N ALA A 145 11.38 4.42 -16.34
CA ALA A 145 10.06 5.05 -16.27
C ALA A 145 9.58 5.24 -14.80
N GLU A 146 9.92 4.33 -13.89
CA GLU A 146 9.66 4.46 -12.46
C GLU A 146 10.51 5.57 -11.84
N ALA A 147 11.81 5.58 -12.14
CA ALA A 147 12.74 6.61 -11.67
C ALA A 147 12.35 8.02 -12.15
N ALA A 148 11.87 8.15 -13.38
CA ALA A 148 11.44 9.42 -13.98
C ALA A 148 10.17 10.02 -13.32
N LEU A 149 9.51 9.31 -12.42
CA LEU A 149 8.41 9.87 -11.61
C LEU A 149 8.87 10.96 -10.65
N VAL A 150 10.17 10.97 -10.30
CA VAL A 150 10.76 11.94 -9.37
C VAL A 150 11.12 13.22 -10.12
N PRO A 151 10.51 14.36 -9.80
CA PRO A 151 10.80 15.60 -10.50
C PRO A 151 12.21 16.13 -10.16
N GLY A 152 12.84 16.80 -11.11
CA GLY A 152 14.16 17.43 -10.92
C GLY A 152 15.35 16.48 -11.01
N VAL A 153 15.12 15.20 -11.33
CA VAL A 153 16.17 14.20 -11.50
C VAL A 153 16.27 13.78 -12.98
N SER A 154 17.48 13.85 -13.52
CA SER A 154 17.82 13.29 -14.82
C SER A 154 18.12 11.80 -14.69
N VAL A 155 17.38 10.96 -15.40
CA VAL A 155 17.46 9.51 -15.30
C VAL A 155 18.16 8.94 -16.53
N LEU A 156 19.25 8.22 -16.31
CA LEU A 156 19.92 7.40 -17.33
C LEU A 156 19.55 5.93 -17.10
N GLY A 157 18.74 5.37 -17.99
CA GLY A 157 18.46 3.93 -18.04
C GLY A 157 19.53 3.18 -18.80
N VAL A 158 20.13 2.17 -18.19
CA VAL A 158 21.19 1.37 -18.81
C VAL A 158 20.86 -0.12 -18.81
N ARG A 159 21.25 -0.82 -19.91
CA ARG A 159 21.08 -2.28 -20.10
C ARG A 159 22.29 -3.07 -19.68
N SER A 160 23.47 -2.45 -19.82
CA SER A 160 24.74 -3.12 -19.55
C SER A 160 25.78 -2.17 -18.96
N LEU A 161 26.75 -2.73 -18.28
CA LEU A 161 27.92 -1.99 -17.80
C LEU A 161 28.74 -1.42 -18.97
N ARG A 162 28.77 -2.14 -20.11
CA ARG A 162 29.43 -1.67 -21.33
C ARG A 162 28.79 -0.40 -21.89
N GLN A 163 27.46 -0.33 -21.92
CA GLN A 163 26.72 0.87 -22.30
C GLN A 163 27.03 2.03 -21.34
N LEU A 164 27.02 1.78 -20.03
CA LEU A 164 27.33 2.80 -19.03
C LEU A 164 28.74 3.36 -19.20
N ILE A 165 29.74 2.49 -19.41
CA ILE A 165 31.13 2.91 -19.66
C ILE A 165 31.20 3.82 -20.90
N ALA A 166 30.58 3.43 -22.02
CA ALA A 166 30.57 4.20 -23.24
C ALA A 166 29.94 5.60 -23.04
N VAL A 167 28.80 5.68 -22.36
CA VAL A 167 28.14 6.97 -22.07
C VAL A 167 29.00 7.87 -21.18
N LEU A 168 29.60 7.32 -20.11
CA LEU A 168 30.41 8.11 -19.17
C LEU A 168 31.81 8.47 -19.72
N ALA A 169 32.32 7.72 -20.70
CA ALA A 169 33.57 8.01 -21.38
C ALA A 169 33.38 8.84 -22.67
N ASP A 170 32.16 9.26 -22.99
CA ASP A 170 31.80 9.94 -24.25
C ASP A 170 32.21 9.15 -25.51
N GLU A 171 32.11 7.81 -25.43
CA GLU A 171 32.38 6.85 -26.52
C GLU A 171 31.05 6.47 -27.23
N PRO A 172 31.13 6.00 -28.49
CA PRO A 172 29.91 5.50 -29.17
C PRO A 172 29.23 4.37 -28.39
N VAL A 173 27.94 4.56 -28.13
CA VAL A 173 27.13 3.55 -27.40
C VAL A 173 26.98 2.30 -28.26
N PRO A 174 27.35 1.10 -27.76
CA PRO A 174 27.20 -0.14 -28.49
C PRO A 174 25.73 -0.46 -28.78
N GLU A 175 25.44 -0.96 -29.97
CA GLU A 175 24.13 -1.51 -30.31
C GLU A 175 23.88 -2.79 -29.50
N GLU A 176 22.91 -2.72 -28.59
CA GLU A 176 22.45 -3.87 -27.80
C GLU A 176 20.94 -4.04 -28.00
N GLU A 177 20.45 -5.29 -27.97
CA GLU A 177 19.02 -5.54 -28.05
C GLU A 177 18.30 -4.91 -26.84
N PRO A 178 17.22 -4.15 -27.08
CA PRO A 178 16.43 -3.56 -26.01
C PRO A 178 15.90 -4.65 -25.08
N ASP A 179 15.86 -4.37 -23.79
CA ASP A 179 15.08 -5.18 -22.87
C ASP A 179 13.61 -5.11 -23.30
N ALA A 180 12.98 -6.27 -23.54
CA ALA A 180 11.59 -6.31 -23.97
C ALA A 180 10.72 -5.63 -22.91
N PRO A 181 10.01 -4.52 -23.24
CA PRO A 181 9.21 -3.80 -22.26
C PRO A 181 8.14 -4.74 -21.70
N GLY A 182 8.13 -4.89 -20.38
CA GLY A 182 7.10 -5.65 -19.68
C GLY A 182 7.26 -7.17 -19.67
N ARG A 183 8.38 -7.73 -20.13
CA ARG A 183 8.67 -9.14 -19.88
C ARG A 183 9.19 -9.26 -18.45
N PRO A 184 8.44 -9.86 -17.51
CA PRO A 184 9.00 -10.15 -16.20
C PRO A 184 10.25 -11.00 -16.44
N ASP A 185 11.35 -10.65 -15.76
CA ASP A 185 12.56 -11.49 -15.81
C ASP A 185 12.12 -12.94 -15.56
N PRO A 186 12.37 -13.88 -16.50
CA PRO A 186 11.96 -15.28 -16.33
C PRO A 186 12.48 -15.89 -15.03
N LEU A 187 13.61 -15.37 -14.52
CA LEU A 187 14.17 -15.74 -13.22
C LEU A 187 13.36 -15.17 -12.03
N LEU A 188 12.72 -13.99 -12.19
CA LEU A 188 11.85 -13.40 -11.17
C LEU A 188 10.42 -13.92 -11.29
N ALA A 189 9.93 -14.23 -12.48
CA ALA A 189 8.63 -14.86 -12.71
C ALA A 189 8.53 -16.28 -12.13
N GLY A 190 9.67 -16.99 -12.04
CA GLY A 190 9.79 -18.33 -11.44
C GLY A 190 10.01 -18.35 -9.93
N LEU A 191 10.31 -17.23 -9.29
CA LEU A 191 10.44 -17.09 -7.84
C LEU A 191 9.03 -17.00 -7.17
N ARG A 192 8.22 -18.03 -7.39
CA ARG A 192 7.17 -18.40 -6.43
C ARG A 192 7.88 -18.76 -5.14
N MET A 193 7.79 -17.87 -4.16
CA MET A 193 8.36 -18.10 -2.83
C MET A 193 7.86 -19.44 -2.30
N PRO A 194 8.76 -20.36 -1.86
CA PRO A 194 8.34 -21.55 -1.14
C PRO A 194 7.68 -21.09 0.17
N GLY A 195 6.40 -21.39 0.35
CA GLY A 195 5.60 -20.98 1.50
C GLY A 195 4.41 -20.07 1.22
N THR A 196 4.30 -19.47 0.04
CA THR A 196 3.03 -18.95 -0.46
C THR A 196 2.33 -20.11 -1.17
N GLY A 197 1.62 -20.94 -0.39
CA GLY A 197 0.61 -21.82 -0.94
C GLY A 197 -0.24 -20.99 -1.89
N SER A 198 -0.63 -21.60 -3.01
CA SER A 198 -1.44 -21.06 -4.09
C SER A 198 -2.18 -19.79 -3.66
N ALA A 199 -1.59 -18.61 -3.90
CA ALA A 199 -2.21 -17.33 -3.61
C ALA A 199 -3.29 -17.06 -4.68
N THR A 200 -4.28 -17.92 -4.73
CA THR A 200 -5.60 -17.66 -5.30
C THR A 200 -6.33 -16.71 -4.36
N GLY A 201 -5.79 -15.52 -4.13
CA GLY A 201 -6.34 -14.56 -3.17
C GLY A 201 -5.60 -13.23 -3.11
N MET A 202 -4.36 -13.15 -3.61
CA MET A 202 -3.76 -11.85 -3.93
C MET A 202 -4.19 -11.50 -5.35
N HIS A 203 -5.42 -11.02 -5.49
CA HIS A 203 -5.82 -10.37 -6.72
C HIS A 203 -4.88 -9.20 -6.96
N SER A 204 -4.27 -9.23 -8.14
CA SER A 204 -3.28 -8.29 -8.62
C SER A 204 -3.63 -6.86 -8.21
N VAL A 205 -2.74 -6.28 -7.41
CA VAL A 205 -2.69 -4.85 -7.20
C VAL A 205 -2.36 -4.23 -8.56
N GLY A 206 -3.32 -3.63 -9.19
CA GLY A 206 -3.07 -2.97 -10.46
C GLY A 206 -4.35 -2.50 -11.13
N ALA A 207 -4.27 -1.37 -11.77
CA ALA A 207 -5.30 -0.72 -12.58
C ALA A 207 -6.05 -1.63 -13.59
N ALA A 208 -5.66 -2.90 -13.74
CA ALA A 208 -6.35 -3.88 -14.56
C ALA A 208 -7.71 -4.34 -13.97
N GLN A 209 -8.03 -4.04 -12.70
CA GLN A 209 -9.32 -4.41 -12.11
C GLN A 209 -10.40 -3.34 -12.29
N HIS A 210 -10.03 -2.08 -12.54
CA HIS A 210 -11.04 -1.08 -12.93
C HIS A 210 -11.68 -1.35 -14.30
N ASP A 211 -11.01 -2.14 -15.14
CA ASP A 211 -11.48 -2.47 -16.50
C ASP A 211 -12.32 -3.77 -16.55
N GLN A 212 -12.59 -4.42 -15.40
CA GLN A 212 -13.38 -5.67 -15.36
C GLN A 212 -14.90 -5.44 -15.35
N GLY A 213 -15.39 -4.23 -15.63
CA GLY A 213 -16.82 -3.98 -15.80
C GLY A 213 -17.67 -4.14 -14.53
N HIS A 214 -17.07 -4.10 -13.34
CA HIS A 214 -17.80 -4.20 -12.08
C HIS A 214 -18.47 -2.87 -11.73
N ASP A 215 -19.74 -2.70 -12.09
CA ASP A 215 -20.52 -1.52 -11.72
C ASP A 215 -21.27 -1.75 -10.38
N LEU A 216 -21.40 -0.69 -9.58
CA LEU A 216 -22.23 -0.71 -8.37
C LEU A 216 -23.71 -0.91 -8.72
N ALA A 217 -24.14 -0.54 -9.92
CA ALA A 217 -25.47 -0.81 -10.46
C ALA A 217 -25.79 -2.32 -10.56
N ASP A 218 -24.78 -3.19 -10.64
CA ASP A 218 -24.98 -4.65 -10.68
C ASP A 218 -25.39 -5.22 -9.31
N VAL A 219 -25.20 -4.44 -8.24
CA VAL A 219 -25.65 -4.82 -6.90
C VAL A 219 -27.12 -4.51 -6.76
N VAL A 220 -27.94 -5.54 -7.02
CA VAL A 220 -29.39 -5.42 -6.97
C VAL A 220 -29.89 -5.32 -5.53
N GLY A 221 -30.79 -4.40 -5.25
CA GLY A 221 -31.29 -4.13 -3.89
C GLY A 221 -30.21 -3.55 -3.00
N GLN A 222 -30.06 -4.09 -1.77
CA GLN A 222 -28.98 -3.78 -0.82
C GLN A 222 -28.81 -2.27 -0.54
N THR A 223 -29.90 -1.50 -0.54
CA THR A 223 -29.87 -0.03 -0.44
C THR A 223 -29.04 0.44 0.74
N SER A 224 -29.25 -0.13 1.94
CA SER A 224 -28.50 0.23 3.16
C SER A 224 -27.02 -0.05 3.04
N ALA A 225 -26.64 -1.21 2.44
CA ALA A 225 -25.24 -1.57 2.28
C ALA A 225 -24.54 -0.69 1.22
N ARG A 226 -25.24 -0.31 0.15
CA ARG A 226 -24.76 0.63 -0.87
C ARG A 226 -24.56 2.02 -0.29
N THR A 227 -25.52 2.52 0.52
CA THR A 227 -25.38 3.77 1.27
C THR A 227 -24.16 3.72 2.21
N ALA A 228 -23.94 2.61 2.91
CA ALA A 228 -22.77 2.45 3.77
C ALA A 228 -21.45 2.45 2.99
N VAL A 229 -21.40 1.86 1.80
CA VAL A 229 -20.24 1.92 0.89
C VAL A 229 -19.95 3.35 0.47
N GLU A 230 -20.98 4.12 0.09
CA GLU A 230 -20.86 5.53 -0.26
C GLU A 230 -20.36 6.39 0.91
N VAL A 231 -20.93 6.23 2.10
CA VAL A 231 -20.49 6.91 3.33
C VAL A 231 -19.07 6.50 3.71
N ALA A 232 -18.73 5.20 3.60
CA ALA A 232 -17.37 4.71 3.86
C ALA A 232 -16.36 5.36 2.92
N ALA A 233 -16.67 5.43 1.63
CA ALA A 233 -15.83 6.08 0.63
C ALA A 233 -15.69 7.59 0.86
N ALA A 234 -16.79 8.28 1.15
CA ALA A 234 -16.79 9.72 1.36
C ALA A 234 -16.02 10.14 2.61
N GLY A 235 -16.20 9.44 3.75
CA GLY A 235 -15.59 9.80 5.02
C GLY A 235 -14.27 9.09 5.34
N GLY A 236 -13.91 8.03 4.61
CA GLY A 236 -12.78 7.15 4.94
C GLY A 236 -13.09 6.21 6.11
N HIS A 237 -14.36 5.84 6.31
CA HIS A 237 -14.82 5.07 7.45
C HIS A 237 -14.63 3.56 7.26
N HIS A 238 -14.16 2.89 8.30
CA HIS A 238 -14.09 1.43 8.32
C HIS A 238 -15.49 0.80 8.36
N LEU A 239 -15.68 -0.27 7.58
CA LEU A 239 -16.99 -0.89 7.33
C LEU A 239 -17.00 -2.35 7.80
N PHE A 240 -18.07 -2.77 8.46
CA PHE A 240 -18.37 -4.16 8.77
C PHE A 240 -19.68 -4.58 8.11
N LEU A 241 -19.60 -5.60 7.27
CA LEU A 241 -20.72 -6.20 6.54
C LEU A 241 -21.05 -7.56 7.17
N GLU A 242 -22.25 -7.71 7.72
CA GLU A 242 -22.72 -8.97 8.28
C GLU A 242 -23.91 -9.50 7.48
N GLY A 243 -23.88 -10.76 7.08
CA GLY A 243 -25.00 -11.34 6.33
C GLY A 243 -24.74 -12.79 5.89
N PRO A 244 -25.77 -13.50 5.40
CA PRO A 244 -25.64 -14.88 4.98
C PRO A 244 -24.68 -15.03 3.77
N PRO A 245 -24.18 -16.24 3.51
CA PRO A 245 -23.43 -16.53 2.29
C PRO A 245 -24.24 -16.15 1.04
N GLY A 246 -23.59 -15.61 0.02
CA GLY A 246 -24.24 -15.19 -1.21
C GLY A 246 -25.04 -13.88 -1.13
N ALA A 247 -25.03 -13.16 -0.01
CA ALA A 247 -25.72 -11.87 0.12
C ALA A 247 -25.07 -10.71 -0.65
N GLY A 248 -23.90 -10.90 -1.26
CA GLY A 248 -23.22 -9.86 -2.04
C GLY A 248 -22.18 -9.03 -1.28
N LYS A 249 -21.77 -9.44 -0.08
CA LYS A 249 -20.76 -8.73 0.74
C LYS A 249 -19.45 -8.50 -0.02
N THR A 250 -18.92 -9.53 -0.66
CA THR A 250 -17.69 -9.47 -1.46
C THR A 250 -17.86 -8.56 -2.67
N MET A 251 -19.01 -8.64 -3.36
CA MET A 251 -19.33 -7.76 -4.48
C MET A 251 -19.30 -6.28 -4.10
N LEU A 252 -19.83 -5.93 -2.94
CA LEU A 252 -19.81 -4.54 -2.42
C LEU A 252 -18.38 -4.08 -2.12
N ALA A 253 -17.57 -4.92 -1.47
CA ALA A 253 -16.19 -4.60 -1.14
C ALA A 253 -15.29 -4.43 -2.38
N GLU A 254 -15.47 -5.25 -3.41
CA GLU A 254 -14.73 -5.16 -4.69
C GLU A 254 -15.02 -3.89 -5.48
N ARG A 255 -16.21 -3.31 -5.31
CA ARG A 255 -16.63 -2.07 -5.99
C ARG A 255 -16.21 -0.80 -5.25
N LEU A 256 -15.85 -0.92 -3.98
CA LEU A 256 -15.46 0.23 -3.15
C LEU A 256 -14.25 1.01 -3.71
N PRO A 257 -13.17 0.38 -4.24
CA PRO A 257 -12.07 1.14 -4.84
C PRO A 257 -12.48 2.04 -6.01
N ALA A 258 -13.46 1.62 -6.81
CA ALA A 258 -13.96 2.38 -7.95
C ALA A 258 -14.80 3.62 -7.54
N VAL A 259 -15.32 3.62 -6.32
CA VAL A 259 -16.05 4.75 -5.74
C VAL A 259 -15.13 5.75 -5.05
N LEU A 260 -13.91 5.31 -4.65
CA LEU A 260 -12.91 6.19 -4.05
C LEU A 260 -12.38 7.20 -5.08
N PRO A 261 -12.10 8.45 -4.68
CA PRO A 261 -11.46 9.39 -5.58
C PRO A 261 -10.05 8.91 -5.98
N PRO A 262 -9.56 9.32 -7.17
CA PRO A 262 -8.20 9.03 -7.59
C PRO A 262 -7.19 9.56 -6.56
N LEU A 263 -6.05 8.88 -6.46
CA LEU A 263 -5.00 9.27 -5.54
C LEU A 263 -4.40 10.64 -5.94
N THR A 264 -4.07 11.45 -4.95
CA THR A 264 -3.26 12.64 -5.20
C THR A 264 -1.87 12.24 -5.69
N ARG A 265 -1.14 13.16 -6.33
CA ARG A 265 0.24 12.87 -6.79
C ARG A 265 1.12 12.37 -5.65
N GLN A 266 1.02 12.96 -4.46
CA GLN A 266 1.78 12.56 -3.29
C GLN A 266 1.38 11.15 -2.81
N ASP A 267 0.07 10.88 -2.67
CA ASP A 267 -0.42 9.56 -2.27
C ASP A 267 -0.03 8.48 -3.29
N SER A 268 -0.07 8.82 -4.59
CA SER A 268 0.36 7.92 -5.68
C SER A 268 1.84 7.53 -5.55
N LEU A 269 2.71 8.48 -5.21
CA LEU A 269 4.13 8.21 -4.99
C LEU A 269 4.35 7.36 -3.73
N GLU A 270 3.63 7.64 -2.62
CA GLU A 270 3.69 6.84 -1.39
C GLU A 270 3.28 5.37 -1.66
N VAL A 271 2.15 5.17 -2.35
CA VAL A 271 1.65 3.84 -2.71
C VAL A 271 2.63 3.14 -3.65
N THR A 272 3.09 3.83 -4.69
CA THR A 272 4.03 3.28 -5.68
C THR A 272 5.35 2.87 -5.01
N ALA A 273 5.87 3.65 -4.05
CA ALA A 273 7.07 3.31 -3.31
C ALA A 273 6.94 2.00 -2.53
N VAL A 274 5.79 1.78 -1.85
CA VAL A 274 5.52 0.52 -1.14
C VAL A 274 5.49 -0.66 -2.12
N HIS A 275 4.81 -0.50 -3.26
CA HIS A 275 4.69 -1.54 -4.28
C HIS A 275 6.01 -1.81 -5.01
N SER A 276 6.83 -0.79 -5.21
CA SER A 276 8.19 -0.89 -5.75
C SER A 276 9.09 -1.76 -4.86
N VAL A 277 9.11 -1.47 -3.55
CA VAL A 277 9.86 -2.29 -2.56
C VAL A 277 9.35 -3.73 -2.52
N ALA A 278 8.05 -3.93 -2.65
CA ALA A 278 7.44 -5.26 -2.72
C ALA A 278 7.79 -6.00 -4.02
N GLY A 279 8.17 -5.28 -5.10
CA GLY A 279 8.37 -5.83 -6.44
C GLY A 279 7.06 -6.18 -7.14
N LEU A 280 6.00 -5.39 -6.88
CA LEU A 280 4.64 -5.63 -7.36
C LEU A 280 4.13 -4.51 -8.29
N LEU A 281 5.02 -3.70 -8.85
CA LEU A 281 4.61 -2.69 -9.84
C LEU A 281 4.13 -3.38 -11.13
N PRO A 282 2.99 -2.94 -11.69
CA PRO A 282 2.50 -3.48 -12.95
C PRO A 282 3.43 -3.13 -14.11
N PRO A 283 3.71 -4.07 -15.03
CA PRO A 283 4.48 -3.78 -16.23
C PRO A 283 3.86 -2.64 -17.03
N GLY A 284 4.67 -1.66 -17.44
CA GLY A 284 4.24 -0.53 -18.27
C GLY A 284 3.42 0.55 -17.57
N LYS A 285 3.12 0.39 -16.27
CA LYS A 285 2.47 1.41 -15.43
C LYS A 285 3.36 1.69 -14.21
N PRO A 286 4.28 2.62 -14.30
CA PRO A 286 5.22 2.88 -13.22
C PRO A 286 4.59 3.61 -12.03
N LEU A 287 3.44 4.27 -12.22
CA LEU A 287 2.71 4.99 -11.19
C LEU A 287 1.37 4.31 -10.88
N ILE A 288 1.08 4.10 -9.61
CA ILE A 288 -0.23 3.66 -9.12
C ILE A 288 -1.02 4.92 -8.76
N ASP A 289 -2.04 5.22 -9.54
CA ASP A 289 -2.90 6.41 -9.42
C ASP A 289 -4.32 6.11 -8.91
N VAL A 290 -4.63 4.83 -8.71
CA VAL A 290 -5.90 4.35 -8.18
C VAL A 290 -5.71 3.68 -6.81
N ALA A 291 -6.75 3.71 -6.00
CA ALA A 291 -6.75 3.09 -4.68
C ALA A 291 -6.50 1.57 -4.77
N PRO A 292 -5.44 1.03 -4.15
CA PRO A 292 -5.18 -0.41 -4.17
C PRO A 292 -6.26 -1.20 -3.41
N TYR A 293 -6.49 -2.43 -3.86
CA TYR A 293 -7.39 -3.37 -3.20
C TYR A 293 -6.63 -4.62 -2.81
N CYS A 294 -6.63 -4.94 -1.51
CA CYS A 294 -5.99 -6.12 -0.96
C CYS A 294 -7.01 -6.97 -0.21
N ALA A 295 -7.16 -8.23 -0.63
CA ALA A 295 -8.06 -9.20 -0.03
C ALA A 295 -7.28 -10.47 0.34
N PRO A 296 -6.56 -10.49 1.48
CA PRO A 296 -5.84 -11.66 1.91
C PRO A 296 -6.82 -12.77 2.33
N HIS A 297 -6.50 -14.01 1.98
CA HIS A 297 -7.28 -15.17 2.39
C HIS A 297 -7.27 -15.32 3.93
N HIS A 298 -8.33 -15.86 4.52
CA HIS A 298 -8.45 -16.01 5.99
C HIS A 298 -7.35 -16.88 6.63
N SER A 299 -6.69 -17.76 5.85
CA SER A 299 -5.50 -18.51 6.29
C SER A 299 -4.20 -17.70 6.33
N ALA A 300 -4.25 -16.40 5.99
CA ALA A 300 -3.08 -15.53 5.98
C ALA A 300 -2.43 -15.47 7.37
N THR A 301 -1.11 -15.57 7.39
CA THR A 301 -0.33 -15.45 8.62
C THR A 301 -0.22 -13.97 9.05
N MET A 302 0.09 -13.72 10.33
CA MET A 302 0.37 -12.38 10.82
C MET A 302 1.48 -11.71 9.99
N GLN A 303 2.51 -12.47 9.57
CA GLN A 303 3.61 -11.96 8.77
C GLN A 303 3.17 -11.56 7.35
N SER A 304 2.27 -12.30 6.70
CA SER A 304 1.75 -11.92 5.39
C SER A 304 0.81 -10.72 5.47
N LEU A 305 0.11 -10.53 6.61
CA LEU A 305 -0.78 -9.40 6.82
C LEU A 305 -0.02 -8.12 7.17
N VAL A 306 0.83 -8.17 8.18
CA VAL A 306 1.53 -6.99 8.73
C VAL A 306 2.86 -6.73 8.04
N GLY A 307 3.51 -7.78 7.56
CA GLY A 307 4.83 -7.72 6.95
C GLY A 307 5.89 -8.41 7.79
N GLY A 308 7.06 -8.60 7.21
CA GLY A 308 8.19 -9.29 7.85
C GLY A 308 9.03 -10.05 6.83
N GLY A 309 9.65 -11.14 7.26
CA GLY A 309 10.52 -11.99 6.44
C GLY A 309 11.93 -12.11 6.99
N PRO A 310 12.76 -13.02 6.43
CA PRO A 310 14.18 -13.10 6.79
C PRO A 310 14.93 -11.89 6.20
N GLY A 311 15.94 -11.41 6.92
CA GLY A 311 16.75 -10.25 6.52
C GLY A 311 15.95 -8.93 6.59
N ILE A 312 15.90 -8.18 5.48
CA ILE A 312 15.13 -6.93 5.40
C ILE A 312 13.64 -7.25 5.38
N ALA A 313 12.89 -6.62 6.30
CA ALA A 313 11.45 -6.79 6.37
C ALA A 313 10.76 -6.31 5.08
N ARG A 314 9.78 -7.09 4.59
CA ARG A 314 8.94 -6.74 3.44
C ARG A 314 7.58 -6.23 3.90
N PRO A 315 6.93 -5.34 3.13
CA PRO A 315 5.59 -4.89 3.43
C PRO A 315 4.59 -6.04 3.33
N GLY A 316 3.61 -6.08 4.24
CA GLY A 316 2.47 -7.00 4.21
C GLY A 316 1.24 -6.38 3.55
N ALA A 317 0.12 -7.14 3.56
CA ALA A 317 -1.13 -6.72 2.93
C ALA A 317 -1.64 -5.36 3.43
N VAL A 318 -1.46 -5.03 4.71
CA VAL A 318 -1.87 -3.73 5.28
C VAL A 318 -1.12 -2.55 4.68
N SER A 319 0.17 -2.74 4.35
CA SER A 319 0.98 -1.71 3.69
C SER A 319 0.73 -1.66 2.20
N LEU A 320 0.48 -2.80 1.57
CA LEU A 320 0.06 -2.87 0.16
C LEU A 320 -1.32 -2.25 -0.08
N ALA A 321 -2.20 -2.26 0.94
CA ALA A 321 -3.50 -1.58 0.92
C ALA A 321 -3.41 -0.09 1.28
N HIS A 322 -2.20 0.47 1.45
CA HIS A 322 -2.04 1.89 1.82
C HIS A 322 -2.79 2.82 0.86
N ARG A 323 -3.55 3.79 1.39
CA ARG A 323 -4.46 4.70 0.65
C ARG A 323 -5.56 4.01 -0.15
N GLY A 324 -5.79 2.71 0.10
CA GLY A 324 -6.78 1.88 -0.58
C GLY A 324 -7.64 1.10 0.39
N VAL A 325 -8.04 -0.10 -0.01
CA VAL A 325 -8.99 -0.95 0.70
C VAL A 325 -8.31 -2.25 1.13
N LEU A 326 -8.38 -2.55 2.42
CA LEU A 326 -8.08 -3.87 2.97
C LEU A 326 -9.40 -4.59 3.24
N PHE A 327 -9.69 -5.63 2.46
CA PHE A 327 -10.88 -6.45 2.63
C PHE A 327 -10.54 -7.79 3.31
N LEU A 328 -11.20 -8.06 4.44
CA LEU A 328 -11.09 -9.31 5.15
C LEU A 328 -12.42 -10.05 5.07
N ASP A 329 -12.51 -10.95 4.07
CA ASP A 329 -13.68 -11.81 3.93
C ASP A 329 -13.63 -12.94 4.97
N GLU A 330 -14.78 -13.40 5.41
CA GLU A 330 -14.89 -14.41 6.49
C GLU A 330 -14.03 -14.01 7.71
N ALA A 331 -14.07 -12.74 8.10
CA ALA A 331 -13.19 -12.18 9.13
C ALA A 331 -13.11 -13.01 10.43
N PRO A 332 -14.19 -13.66 10.95
CA PRO A 332 -14.08 -14.53 12.10
C PRO A 332 -13.29 -15.83 11.86
N GLU A 333 -12.96 -16.19 10.61
CA GLU A 333 -12.15 -17.37 10.32
C GLU A 333 -10.62 -17.09 10.39
N PHE A 334 -10.22 -15.83 10.37
CA PHE A 334 -8.84 -15.47 10.63
C PHE A 334 -8.40 -15.83 12.05
N HIS A 335 -7.12 -16.10 12.20
CA HIS A 335 -6.54 -16.29 13.53
C HIS A 335 -6.68 -15.00 14.35
N SER A 336 -7.15 -15.08 15.61
CA SER A 336 -7.39 -13.90 16.46
C SER A 336 -6.15 -13.01 16.63
N GLN A 337 -4.97 -13.61 16.79
CA GLN A 337 -3.71 -12.87 16.86
C GLN A 337 -3.40 -12.10 15.57
N THR A 338 -3.77 -12.64 14.41
CA THR A 338 -3.59 -11.98 13.12
C THR A 338 -4.49 -10.74 13.02
N LEU A 339 -5.75 -10.84 13.46
CA LEU A 339 -6.68 -9.70 13.51
C LEU A 339 -6.25 -8.65 14.56
N ASP A 340 -5.76 -9.09 15.71
CA ASP A 340 -5.30 -8.17 16.76
C ASP A 340 -4.07 -7.36 16.34
N ALA A 341 -3.25 -7.89 15.43
CA ALA A 341 -2.12 -7.17 14.86
C ALA A 341 -2.53 -5.94 14.02
N LEU A 342 -3.79 -5.87 13.56
CA LEU A 342 -4.32 -4.71 12.84
C LEU A 342 -4.55 -3.48 13.74
N ARG A 343 -4.63 -3.66 15.06
CA ARG A 343 -4.95 -2.55 15.97
C ARG A 343 -3.95 -1.41 15.89
N GLN A 344 -2.66 -1.75 15.82
CA GLN A 344 -1.60 -0.75 15.74
C GLN A 344 -1.65 0.06 14.42
N PRO A 345 -1.66 -0.56 13.23
CA PRO A 345 -1.74 0.21 11.99
C PRO A 345 -3.04 1.03 11.87
N LEU A 346 -4.17 0.55 12.40
CA LEU A 346 -5.43 1.32 12.42
C LEU A 346 -5.37 2.59 13.29
N GLU A 347 -4.50 2.63 14.31
CA GLU A 347 -4.31 3.80 15.17
C GLU A 347 -3.22 4.73 14.66
N SER A 348 -2.07 4.14 14.30
CA SER A 348 -0.87 4.91 13.98
C SER A 348 -0.73 5.25 12.50
N GLY A 349 -1.48 4.57 11.61
CA GLY A 349 -1.35 4.70 10.15
C GLY A 349 -0.06 4.13 9.58
N HIS A 350 0.67 3.33 10.36
CA HIS A 350 1.91 2.67 9.91
C HIS A 350 2.16 1.37 10.68
N VAL A 351 2.95 0.50 10.08
CA VAL A 351 3.47 -0.72 10.68
C VAL A 351 4.92 -0.50 11.06
N VAL A 352 5.30 -0.95 12.26
CA VAL A 352 6.70 -0.97 12.72
C VAL A 352 7.12 -2.42 12.90
N ILE A 353 8.17 -2.83 12.20
CA ILE A 353 8.72 -4.17 12.25
C ILE A 353 10.14 -4.09 12.82
N ALA A 354 10.32 -4.57 14.04
CA ALA A 354 11.64 -4.67 14.68
C ALA A 354 12.29 -6.02 14.30
N ARG A 355 13.54 -5.97 13.85
CA ARG A 355 14.39 -7.13 13.53
C ARG A 355 15.79 -6.90 14.04
N SER A 356 16.62 -7.94 14.05
CA SER A 356 18.04 -7.83 14.44
C SER A 356 18.82 -6.84 13.56
N ALA A 357 18.41 -6.68 12.30
CA ALA A 357 19.01 -5.74 11.35
C ALA A 357 18.52 -4.29 11.52
N GLY A 358 17.55 -4.02 12.40
CA GLY A 358 17.01 -2.69 12.64
C GLY A 358 15.48 -2.64 12.73
N VAL A 359 14.96 -1.43 12.83
CA VAL A 359 13.53 -1.14 12.85
C VAL A 359 13.12 -0.60 11.49
N VAL A 360 12.13 -1.23 10.88
CA VAL A 360 11.60 -0.85 9.58
C VAL A 360 10.18 -0.32 9.76
N ARG A 361 9.86 0.77 9.07
CA ARG A 361 8.53 1.40 9.10
C ARG A 361 7.91 1.38 7.70
N PHE A 362 6.65 0.92 7.61
CA PHE A 362 5.86 0.99 6.38
C PHE A 362 4.59 1.78 6.62
N PRO A 363 4.17 2.65 5.69
CA PRO A 363 2.87 3.30 5.77
C PRO A 363 1.75 2.28 5.62
N ALA A 364 0.64 2.49 6.35
CA ALA A 364 -0.48 1.56 6.41
C ALA A 364 -1.78 2.32 6.76
N ARG A 365 -2.12 3.36 6.00
CA ARG A 365 -3.40 4.06 6.08
C ARG A 365 -4.33 3.45 5.05
N PHE A 366 -5.26 2.63 5.48
CA PHE A 366 -6.19 1.91 4.60
C PHE A 366 -7.61 2.00 5.13
N LEU A 367 -8.58 1.88 4.26
CA LEU A 367 -9.98 1.67 4.61
C LEU A 367 -10.18 0.16 4.84
N MET A 368 -10.54 -0.22 6.07
CA MET A 368 -10.78 -1.62 6.41
C MET A 368 -12.24 -1.98 6.15
N VAL A 369 -12.45 -3.05 5.38
CA VAL A 369 -13.76 -3.68 5.21
C VAL A 369 -13.69 -5.11 5.77
N LEU A 370 -14.51 -5.38 6.77
CA LEU A 370 -14.69 -6.71 7.34
C LEU A 370 -15.99 -7.30 6.81
N ALA A 371 -15.97 -8.57 6.42
CA ALA A 371 -17.19 -9.31 6.13
C ALA A 371 -17.29 -10.55 7.01
N ALA A 372 -18.49 -10.83 7.53
CA ALA A 372 -18.75 -11.99 8.36
C ALA A 372 -20.09 -12.61 8.02
N ASN A 373 -20.19 -13.92 8.27
CA ASN A 373 -21.47 -14.59 8.34
C ASN A 373 -22.04 -14.44 9.77
N PRO A 374 -23.36 -14.53 9.98
CA PRO A 374 -23.97 -14.38 11.30
C PRO A 374 -23.64 -15.55 12.25
N CYS A 375 -23.23 -16.70 11.70
CA CYS A 375 -22.83 -17.89 12.45
C CYS A 375 -21.94 -18.79 11.57
N PRO A 376 -21.32 -19.87 12.11
CA PRO A 376 -20.46 -20.77 11.33
C PRO A 376 -21.15 -21.41 10.11
N CYS A 377 -22.44 -21.76 10.18
CA CYS A 377 -23.18 -22.30 9.03
C CYS A 377 -23.74 -21.21 8.10
N GLY A 378 -23.67 -19.93 8.50
CA GLY A 378 -24.18 -18.79 7.73
C GLY A 378 -25.71 -18.63 7.72
N ARG A 379 -26.47 -19.55 8.34
CA ARG A 379 -27.94 -19.60 8.24
C ARG A 379 -28.67 -18.98 9.44
N PHE A 380 -27.96 -18.44 10.41
CA PHE A 380 -28.58 -17.78 11.56
C PHE A 380 -29.26 -16.49 11.09
N SER A 381 -30.59 -16.52 11.09
CA SER A 381 -31.44 -15.39 10.77
C SER A 381 -32.55 -15.31 11.82
N GLN A 382 -32.95 -14.08 12.19
CA GLN A 382 -34.06 -13.90 13.12
C GLN A 382 -35.42 -14.36 12.55
N ARG A 383 -35.56 -14.48 11.21
CA ARG A 383 -36.81 -14.86 10.57
C ARG A 383 -36.98 -16.35 10.30
N ASP A 384 -35.89 -17.06 10.03
CA ASP A 384 -35.93 -18.47 9.65
C ASP A 384 -34.90 -19.26 10.47
N SER A 385 -35.38 -20.16 11.33
CA SER A 385 -34.55 -20.98 12.23
C SER A 385 -33.88 -22.17 11.49
N LEU A 386 -33.37 -21.98 10.29
CA LEU A 386 -32.65 -23.02 9.54
C LEU A 386 -31.20 -23.22 10.03
N CYS A 387 -30.83 -22.56 11.11
CA CYS A 387 -29.51 -22.66 11.70
C CYS A 387 -29.45 -23.78 12.73
N ASP A 388 -28.60 -24.77 12.50
CA ASP A 388 -28.34 -25.90 13.41
C ASP A 388 -27.19 -25.62 14.40
N CYS A 389 -26.61 -24.42 14.39
CA CYS A 389 -25.51 -24.08 15.27
C CYS A 389 -25.97 -23.89 16.71
N PRO A 390 -25.36 -24.57 17.70
CA PRO A 390 -25.67 -24.31 19.09
C PRO A 390 -25.27 -22.89 19.49
N PRO A 391 -26.01 -22.21 20.42
CA PRO A 391 -25.73 -20.83 20.84
C PRO A 391 -24.29 -20.61 21.31
N SER A 392 -23.63 -21.61 21.87
CA SER A 392 -22.23 -21.56 22.27
C SER A 392 -21.29 -21.46 21.08
N ALA A 393 -21.58 -22.13 19.96
CA ALA A 393 -20.79 -22.04 18.73
C ALA A 393 -20.95 -20.69 18.05
N ILE A 394 -22.18 -20.15 18.02
CA ILE A 394 -22.45 -18.80 17.49
C ILE A 394 -21.65 -17.76 18.28
N ARG A 395 -21.77 -17.78 19.62
CA ARG A 395 -21.03 -16.84 20.49
C ARG A 395 -19.51 -16.97 20.32
N ARG A 396 -18.97 -18.19 20.23
CA ARG A 396 -17.55 -18.44 20.00
C ARG A 396 -17.10 -17.91 18.64
N TYR A 397 -17.90 -18.07 17.60
CA TYR A 397 -17.63 -17.56 16.27
C TYR A 397 -17.58 -16.02 16.27
N GLN A 398 -18.61 -15.36 16.79
CA GLN A 398 -18.68 -13.91 16.87
C GLN A 398 -17.59 -13.31 17.77
N SER A 399 -17.21 -13.98 18.86
CA SER A 399 -16.17 -13.51 19.79
C SER A 399 -14.74 -13.56 19.20
N ARG A 400 -14.54 -14.20 18.04
CA ARG A 400 -13.24 -14.14 17.33
C ARG A 400 -12.92 -12.74 16.83
N LEU A 401 -13.94 -11.92 16.53
CA LEU A 401 -13.78 -10.49 16.29
C LEU A 401 -13.74 -9.80 17.65
N SER A 402 -12.54 -9.39 18.05
CA SER A 402 -12.36 -8.77 19.37
C SER A 402 -13.11 -7.42 19.48
N GLY A 403 -13.67 -7.13 20.64
CA GLY A 403 -14.32 -5.85 20.92
C GLY A 403 -13.45 -4.65 20.54
N PRO A 404 -12.15 -4.61 20.93
CA PRO A 404 -11.24 -3.53 20.53
C PRO A 404 -11.04 -3.38 19.01
N LEU A 405 -11.13 -4.43 18.20
CA LEU A 405 -11.08 -4.31 16.74
C LEU A 405 -12.39 -3.72 16.20
N LEU A 406 -13.53 -4.28 16.63
CA LEU A 406 -14.86 -3.79 16.26
C LEU A 406 -15.13 -2.36 16.74
N ASP A 407 -14.50 -1.95 17.83
CA ASP A 407 -14.56 -0.57 18.31
C ASP A 407 -13.89 0.42 17.36
N ARG A 408 -13.03 -0.03 16.46
CA ARG A 408 -12.40 0.78 15.40
C ARG A 408 -13.20 0.85 14.10
N VAL A 409 -14.21 0.00 13.95
CA VAL A 409 -15.14 0.06 12.81
C VAL A 409 -16.17 1.14 13.07
N ASP A 410 -16.38 2.03 12.10
CA ASP A 410 -17.36 3.12 12.22
C ASP A 410 -18.76 2.70 11.79
N LEU A 411 -18.86 1.92 10.72
CA LEU A 411 -20.11 1.54 10.06
C LEU A 411 -20.34 0.03 10.20
N ARG A 412 -21.57 -0.35 10.60
CA ARG A 412 -22.02 -1.75 10.70
C ARG A 412 -23.32 -1.91 9.95
N VAL A 413 -23.35 -2.84 9.00
CA VAL A 413 -24.50 -3.03 8.13
C VAL A 413 -24.82 -4.52 7.98
N GLU A 414 -26.08 -4.85 8.16
CA GLU A 414 -26.60 -6.17 7.80
C GLU A 414 -26.88 -6.18 6.28
N VAL A 415 -26.37 -7.20 5.61
CA VAL A 415 -26.56 -7.45 4.17
C VAL A 415 -27.50 -8.63 4.04
N ASP A 416 -28.75 -8.36 3.67
CA ASP A 416 -29.77 -9.39 3.52
C ASP A 416 -29.57 -10.20 2.22
N ALA A 417 -30.12 -11.43 2.18
CA ALA A 417 -30.20 -12.16 0.92
C ALA A 417 -31.12 -11.45 -0.07
N VAL A 418 -30.71 -11.37 -1.33
CA VAL A 418 -31.52 -10.75 -2.40
C VAL A 418 -32.74 -11.62 -2.66
N THR A 419 -33.92 -11.02 -2.65
CA THR A 419 -35.19 -11.72 -2.93
C THR A 419 -35.41 -11.88 -4.42
N ARG A 420 -36.23 -12.91 -4.81
CA ARG A 420 -36.62 -13.10 -6.20
C ARG A 420 -37.32 -11.86 -6.78
N ALA A 421 -38.14 -11.17 -5.99
CA ALA A 421 -38.80 -9.95 -6.40
C ALA A 421 -37.79 -8.85 -6.77
N GLN A 422 -36.75 -8.64 -5.96
CA GLN A 422 -35.68 -7.68 -6.26
C GLN A 422 -34.90 -8.05 -7.53
N LEU A 423 -34.65 -9.36 -7.77
CA LEU A 423 -33.93 -9.80 -8.98
C LEU A 423 -34.72 -9.56 -10.27
N THR A 424 -36.05 -9.57 -10.20
CA THR A 424 -36.94 -9.39 -11.37
C THR A 424 -37.43 -7.95 -11.56
N ASP A 425 -37.21 -7.08 -10.59
CA ASP A 425 -37.60 -5.69 -10.63
C ASP A 425 -36.53 -4.82 -11.33
N PRO A 426 -36.80 -4.25 -12.52
CA PRO A 426 -35.86 -3.34 -13.17
C PRO A 426 -35.50 -2.10 -12.32
N GLY A 427 -36.42 -1.67 -11.43
CA GLY A 427 -36.23 -0.55 -10.51
C GLY A 427 -35.33 -0.88 -9.31
N ALA A 428 -35.07 -2.16 -9.04
CA ALA A 428 -34.17 -2.60 -7.98
C ALA A 428 -32.68 -2.44 -8.33
N ARG A 429 -32.35 -2.13 -9.59
CA ARG A 429 -30.99 -1.73 -9.99
C ARG A 429 -30.64 -0.42 -9.33
N GLY A 430 -29.44 -0.36 -8.79
CA GLY A 430 -28.97 0.85 -8.15
C GLY A 430 -28.33 1.83 -9.11
N GLU A 431 -27.84 2.94 -8.55
CA GLU A 431 -27.05 3.93 -9.27
C GLU A 431 -25.70 3.36 -9.72
N SER A 432 -25.19 3.91 -10.82
CA SER A 432 -23.88 3.50 -11.35
C SER A 432 -22.73 3.90 -10.41
N THR A 433 -21.62 3.19 -10.52
CA THR A 433 -20.36 3.54 -9.83
C THR A 433 -19.96 4.99 -10.11
N ALA A 434 -20.10 5.45 -11.36
CA ALA A 434 -19.74 6.81 -11.76
C ALA A 434 -20.56 7.87 -11.00
N THR A 435 -21.89 7.70 -10.92
CA THR A 435 -22.79 8.62 -10.20
C THR A 435 -22.43 8.71 -8.72
N VAL A 436 -22.18 7.56 -8.08
CA VAL A 436 -21.81 7.51 -6.66
C VAL A 436 -20.40 8.10 -6.43
N ALA A 437 -19.45 7.82 -7.31
CA ALA A 437 -18.10 8.38 -7.25
C ALA A 437 -18.08 9.91 -7.38
N ASP A 438 -18.96 10.48 -8.21
CA ASP A 438 -19.09 11.93 -8.34
C ASP A 438 -19.57 12.56 -7.03
N ARG A 439 -20.61 12.02 -6.39
CA ARG A 439 -21.08 12.50 -5.07
C ARG A 439 -20.01 12.35 -3.98
N VAL A 440 -19.30 11.23 -3.97
CA VAL A 440 -18.18 11.01 -3.05
C VAL A 440 -17.07 12.05 -3.26
N ARG A 441 -16.76 12.40 -4.51
CA ARG A 441 -15.75 13.43 -4.84
C ARG A 441 -16.20 14.81 -4.32
N GLU A 442 -17.45 15.18 -4.51
CA GLU A 442 -18.00 16.43 -4.00
C GLU A 442 -17.99 16.48 -2.47
N ALA A 443 -18.42 15.41 -1.79
CA ALA A 443 -18.38 15.33 -0.33
C ALA A 443 -16.93 15.43 0.20
N ARG A 444 -15.97 14.77 -0.44
CA ARG A 444 -14.54 14.89 -0.11
C ARG A 444 -14.01 16.31 -0.31
N GLN A 445 -14.49 17.02 -1.33
CA GLN A 445 -14.10 18.40 -1.57
C GLN A 445 -14.65 19.34 -0.48
N ARG A 446 -15.91 19.15 -0.05
CA ARG A 446 -16.52 19.91 1.08
C ARG A 446 -15.73 19.65 2.37
N ALA A 447 -15.42 18.39 2.67
CA ALA A 447 -14.59 18.02 3.80
C ALA A 447 -13.20 18.65 3.73
N ALA A 448 -12.53 18.64 2.57
CA ALA A 448 -11.21 19.23 2.38
C ALA A 448 -11.19 20.75 2.62
N VAL A 449 -12.22 21.47 2.16
CA VAL A 449 -12.37 22.91 2.43
C VAL A 449 -12.53 23.16 3.93
N ARG A 450 -13.38 22.40 4.62
CA ARG A 450 -13.62 22.52 6.06
C ARG A 450 -12.38 22.18 6.88
N LEU A 451 -11.63 21.15 6.49
CA LEU A 451 -10.44 20.67 7.20
C LEU A 451 -9.15 21.37 6.77
N ALA A 452 -9.23 22.38 5.86
CA ALA A 452 -8.06 23.14 5.42
C ALA A 452 -7.27 23.74 6.61
N GLY A 453 -5.94 23.61 6.54
CA GLY A 453 -5.04 24.05 7.63
C GLY A 453 -5.01 23.11 8.85
N THR A 454 -5.63 21.94 8.76
CA THR A 454 -5.52 20.86 9.77
C THR A 454 -4.70 19.69 9.22
N PRO A 455 -4.21 18.78 10.07
CA PRO A 455 -3.48 17.60 9.61
C PRO A 455 -4.40 16.46 9.10
N TRP A 456 -5.72 16.65 9.07
CA TRP A 456 -6.69 15.61 8.70
C TRP A 456 -7.17 15.80 7.27
N ALA A 457 -7.20 14.71 6.51
CA ALA A 457 -7.68 14.68 5.13
C ALA A 457 -9.15 14.21 5.03
N THR A 458 -9.63 13.46 6.02
CA THR A 458 -10.97 12.85 6.01
C THR A 458 -11.68 12.99 7.35
N ASN A 459 -13.00 12.87 7.35
CA ASN A 459 -13.81 12.96 8.58
C ASN A 459 -13.43 11.87 9.59
N SER A 460 -13.06 10.67 9.14
CA SER A 460 -12.66 9.56 10.02
C SER A 460 -11.39 9.87 10.83
N GLU A 461 -10.53 10.75 10.34
CA GLU A 461 -9.28 11.12 11.00
C GLU A 461 -9.44 12.18 12.08
N VAL A 462 -10.57 12.92 12.10
CA VAL A 462 -10.78 14.03 13.04
C VAL A 462 -10.91 13.49 14.48
N PRO A 463 -10.07 13.97 15.43
CA PRO A 463 -10.17 13.54 16.82
C PRO A 463 -11.48 13.98 17.49
N GLY A 464 -12.01 13.15 18.40
CA GLY A 464 -13.25 13.44 19.13
C GLY A 464 -13.23 14.79 19.87
N ARG A 465 -12.07 15.22 20.38
CA ARG A 465 -11.92 16.54 21.01
C ARG A 465 -12.26 17.67 20.04
N GLU A 466 -11.74 17.61 18.82
CA GLU A 466 -11.96 18.62 17.80
C GLU A 466 -13.41 18.61 17.28
N LEU A 467 -14.01 17.43 17.18
CA LEU A 467 -15.42 17.29 16.83
C LEU A 467 -16.33 17.96 17.85
N ARG A 468 -16.04 17.83 19.13
CA ARG A 468 -16.86 18.44 20.19
C ARG A 468 -16.63 19.94 20.39
N SER A 469 -15.47 20.46 19.98
CA SER A 469 -15.13 21.88 20.14
C SER A 469 -15.30 22.69 18.86
N ARG A 470 -14.64 22.28 17.78
CA ARG A 470 -14.59 23.05 16.52
C ARG A 470 -15.65 22.60 15.51
N PHE A 471 -15.91 21.28 15.46
CA PHE A 471 -16.77 20.67 14.45
C PHE A 471 -18.04 20.07 15.09
N HIS A 472 -18.76 20.85 15.88
CA HIS A 472 -20.00 20.40 16.53
C HIS A 472 -21.18 20.40 15.55
N ALA A 473 -22.15 19.52 15.79
CA ALA A 473 -23.41 19.47 15.05
C ALA A 473 -24.32 20.68 15.38
N VAL A 474 -25.41 20.81 14.67
CA VAL A 474 -26.47 21.78 15.02
C VAL A 474 -27.00 21.50 16.44
N ALA A 475 -27.42 22.53 17.16
CA ALA A 475 -27.95 22.39 18.54
C ALA A 475 -29.15 21.41 18.53
N GLY A 476 -29.15 20.45 19.47
CA GLY A 476 -30.17 19.41 19.60
C GLY A 476 -30.04 18.23 18.63
N ALA A 477 -29.18 18.31 17.63
CA ALA A 477 -29.00 17.21 16.65
C ALA A 477 -28.44 15.92 17.29
N MET A 478 -27.69 16.04 18.38
CA MET A 478 -27.05 14.90 19.07
C MET A 478 -27.93 14.28 20.17
N ASP A 479 -29.13 14.78 20.45
CA ASP A 479 -29.98 14.33 21.57
C ASP A 479 -30.24 12.82 21.56
N ASP A 480 -30.50 12.24 20.39
CA ASP A 480 -30.71 10.78 20.24
C ASP A 480 -29.44 9.97 20.53
N ALA A 481 -28.28 10.45 20.08
CA ALA A 481 -27.01 9.81 20.36
C ALA A 481 -26.66 9.90 21.86
N GLU A 482 -26.95 11.03 22.52
CA GLU A 482 -26.73 11.23 23.95
C GLU A 482 -27.66 10.34 24.78
N ARG A 483 -28.95 10.22 24.41
CA ARG A 483 -29.85 9.23 25.02
C ARG A 483 -29.35 7.79 24.89
N ASN A 484 -28.74 7.42 23.78
CA ASN A 484 -28.15 6.10 23.61
C ASN A 484 -26.89 5.91 24.47
N LEU A 485 -26.12 6.96 24.73
CA LEU A 485 -25.02 6.95 25.71
C LEU A 485 -25.54 6.70 27.13
N GLU A 486 -26.56 7.43 27.56
CA GLU A 486 -27.20 7.29 28.90
C GLU A 486 -27.76 5.89 29.11
N ARG A 487 -28.32 5.27 28.06
CA ARG A 487 -28.82 3.90 28.09
C ARG A 487 -27.71 2.84 28.01
N GLY A 488 -26.46 3.23 27.88
CA GLY A 488 -25.31 2.31 27.74
C GLY A 488 -25.23 1.57 26.39
N VAL A 489 -26.03 1.98 25.39
CA VAL A 489 -25.96 1.44 24.02
C VAL A 489 -24.71 1.94 23.29
N LEU A 490 -24.34 3.19 23.55
CA LEU A 490 -23.12 3.81 23.02
C LEU A 490 -22.11 4.06 24.15
N THR A 491 -20.84 4.06 23.78
CA THR A 491 -19.75 4.57 24.62
C THR A 491 -19.41 6.01 24.23
N ALA A 492 -18.62 6.72 25.03
CA ALA A 492 -18.12 8.06 24.66
C ALA A 492 -17.37 8.06 23.33
N ARG A 493 -16.58 7.02 23.04
CA ARG A 493 -15.94 6.82 21.72
C ARG A 493 -16.97 6.57 20.63
N GLY A 494 -18.08 5.89 20.95
CA GLY A 494 -19.20 5.68 20.04
C GLY A 494 -19.84 6.98 19.60
N ILE A 495 -20.04 7.95 20.51
CA ILE A 495 -20.52 9.31 20.20
C ILE A 495 -19.60 10.02 19.20
N ASP A 496 -18.28 10.01 19.45
CA ASP A 496 -17.33 10.65 18.55
C ASP A 496 -17.39 10.04 17.12
N ARG A 497 -17.65 8.72 17.03
CA ARG A 497 -17.81 8.05 15.72
C ARG A 497 -19.12 8.44 15.04
N VAL A 498 -20.22 8.47 15.78
CA VAL A 498 -21.50 8.94 15.24
C VAL A 498 -21.34 10.34 14.66
N LEU A 499 -20.68 11.24 15.37
CA LEU A 499 -20.46 12.61 14.89
C LEU A 499 -19.55 12.68 13.66
N ARG A 500 -18.49 11.82 13.55
CA ARG A 500 -17.68 11.71 12.33
C ARG A 500 -18.49 11.27 11.13
N VAL A 501 -19.32 10.25 11.32
CA VAL A 501 -20.19 9.73 10.26
C VAL A 501 -21.26 10.76 9.89
N ALA A 502 -21.86 11.45 10.86
CA ALA A 502 -22.83 12.52 10.62
C ALA A 502 -22.24 13.65 9.78
N TRP A 503 -20.98 14.05 10.04
CA TRP A 503 -20.28 15.00 9.17
C TRP A 503 -20.12 14.50 7.73
N THR A 504 -19.89 13.20 7.55
CA THR A 504 -19.80 12.62 6.21
C THR A 504 -21.15 12.60 5.50
N VAL A 505 -22.23 12.31 6.24
CA VAL A 505 -23.59 12.39 5.70
C VAL A 505 -23.95 13.83 5.33
N ALA A 506 -23.65 14.81 6.20
CA ALA A 506 -23.84 16.22 5.92
C ALA A 506 -23.07 16.68 4.67
N ASP A 507 -21.81 16.22 4.50
CA ASP A 507 -21.01 16.50 3.29
C ASP A 507 -21.64 15.89 2.02
N LEU A 508 -22.23 14.70 2.11
CA LEU A 508 -22.89 14.04 0.97
C LEU A 508 -24.20 14.74 0.58
N VAL A 509 -24.98 15.20 1.56
CA VAL A 509 -26.26 15.91 1.34
C VAL A 509 -26.02 17.39 0.99
N GLY A 510 -24.94 17.99 1.49
CA GLY A 510 -24.58 19.39 1.26
C GLY A 510 -24.97 20.31 2.42
N HIS A 511 -25.15 19.77 3.63
CA HIS A 511 -25.39 20.57 4.81
C HIS A 511 -24.08 21.20 5.34
N ASP A 512 -24.17 22.44 5.81
CA ASP A 512 -23.02 23.15 6.41
C ASP A 512 -22.59 22.55 7.76
N ARG A 513 -23.52 21.94 8.48
CA ARG A 513 -23.31 21.23 9.75
C ARG A 513 -24.28 20.07 9.87
N PRO A 514 -23.88 18.98 10.54
CA PRO A 514 -24.77 17.84 10.75
C PRO A 514 -26.03 18.24 11.51
N ASP A 515 -27.19 17.92 10.95
CA ASP A 515 -28.49 18.08 11.58
C ASP A 515 -28.99 16.78 12.24
N ALA A 516 -30.23 16.77 12.74
CA ALA A 516 -30.82 15.59 13.40
C ALA A 516 -30.99 14.39 12.44
N GLY A 517 -31.26 14.65 11.15
CA GLY A 517 -31.39 13.62 10.12
C GLY A 517 -30.05 12.95 9.83
N ASP A 518 -28.99 13.76 9.68
CA ASP A 518 -27.64 13.27 9.46
C ASP A 518 -27.15 12.40 10.63
N VAL A 519 -27.42 12.85 11.88
CA VAL A 519 -27.06 12.12 13.10
C VAL A 519 -27.90 10.84 13.23
N ALA A 520 -29.19 10.87 12.89
CA ALA A 520 -30.04 9.68 12.93
C ALA A 520 -29.53 8.60 11.96
N LEU A 521 -29.17 8.97 10.72
CA LEU A 521 -28.57 8.05 9.75
C LEU A 521 -27.21 7.53 10.24
N ALA A 522 -26.36 8.39 10.78
CA ALA A 522 -25.06 8.00 11.34
C ALA A 522 -25.22 7.01 12.51
N LEU A 523 -26.21 7.24 13.37
CA LEU A 523 -26.52 6.38 14.51
C LEU A 523 -27.00 4.98 14.03
N GLN A 524 -27.86 4.93 13.02
CA GLN A 524 -28.31 3.69 12.40
C GLN A 524 -27.13 2.91 11.80
N LEU A 525 -26.27 3.59 11.04
CA LEU A 525 -25.08 2.97 10.45
C LEU A 525 -24.08 2.48 11.50
N ARG A 526 -24.06 3.07 12.70
CA ARG A 526 -23.19 2.67 13.80
C ARG A 526 -23.73 1.49 14.59
N THR A 527 -25.04 1.48 14.90
CA THR A 527 -25.66 0.47 15.79
C THR A 527 -26.15 -0.77 15.05
N GLY A 528 -26.21 -0.73 13.75
CA GLY A 528 -26.85 -1.68 12.87
C GLY A 528 -28.23 -1.20 12.45
N VAL A 529 -28.56 -1.40 11.19
CA VAL A 529 -29.88 -1.02 10.66
C VAL A 529 -30.89 -2.09 11.02
N PRO A 530 -32.05 -1.74 11.62
CA PRO A 530 -33.15 -2.67 11.75
C PRO A 530 -33.54 -3.24 10.36
N ARG A 531 -33.70 -4.55 10.25
CA ARG A 531 -34.08 -5.20 8.97
C ARG A 531 -35.35 -4.59 8.41
N GLY A 532 -35.32 -4.21 7.14
CA GLY A 532 -36.48 -3.74 6.40
C GLY A 532 -36.72 -2.24 6.36
N VAL A 533 -35.83 -1.42 6.87
CA VAL A 533 -35.85 0.05 6.69
C VAL A 533 -34.89 0.41 5.55
N PRO A 534 -35.37 0.82 4.38
CA PRO A 534 -34.49 1.31 3.32
C PRO A 534 -33.84 2.61 3.77
N MET A 535 -32.52 2.67 3.69
CA MET A 535 -31.76 3.89 3.94
C MET A 535 -31.22 4.39 2.60
N ALA A 536 -31.56 5.60 2.24
CA ALA A 536 -31.01 6.28 1.07
C ALA A 536 -30.62 7.71 1.46
N ILE A 537 -29.45 8.16 1.04
CA ILE A 537 -29.00 9.55 1.24
C ILE A 537 -29.98 10.52 0.57
N GLY A 538 -30.56 10.17 -0.57
CA GLY A 538 -31.59 10.95 -1.25
C GLY A 538 -32.92 11.10 -0.51
N ALA A 539 -33.13 10.43 0.63
CA ALA A 539 -34.30 10.64 1.48
C ALA A 539 -34.08 11.77 2.51
N LEU A 540 -32.86 12.30 2.63
CA LEU A 540 -32.46 13.39 3.54
C LEU A 540 -32.38 14.74 2.81
N ALA A 541 -32.30 14.73 1.47
CA ALA A 541 -32.37 15.91 0.61
C ALA A 541 -33.86 16.19 0.26
#